data_543d0e32384d8c4f7178abaec10acc93
#
_entry.id   543d0e32384d8c4f7178abaec10acc93
#
_cell.length_a   1.000
_cell.length_b   1.000
_cell.length_c   1.000
_cell.angle_alpha   90.00
_cell.angle_beta   90.00
_cell.angle_gamma   90.00
#
_symmetry.space_group_name_H-M   'P 1'
#
loop_
_entity.id
_entity.type
_entity.pdbx_description
1 polymer ?
#
loop_
_entity_poly.entity_id
_entity_poly.type
_entity_poly.pdbx_seq_one_letter_code
_entity_poly.pdbx_strand_id
1 'polypeptide(L)'
;RLFMNENDEVTKDISEGLKYIKNTKEINNVLLTGGDPMILSTSKLEPIIKQLREIEHVRIIRIGTKVPAFNPFRILNDPSLLEMFRKYSTNEKKIYVMAHFNHPRELTPQAIEGLNALMDAGVSLVNQTPMVKGVNDDPDVLAELFSKLSFIGVPPYYVFLCRPTLGNETYSIPIEKGYEIFEKARIRCSGLAKRARLVMSHESGKIEVVGMTEDQIFFKYARAANEEDNARFLAFYRNPDAAWFDDYKEAIEEFSLFTKNETNVVTS
;
A
#
# COMPACT_ATOMS: atom_id res chain seq x y z
N ARG A 1 12.71 9.12 6.24
CA ARG A 1 12.91 8.39 7.52
C ARG A 1 14.38 8.30 7.95
N LEU A 2 15.34 8.37 7.04
CA LEU A 2 16.80 8.39 7.39
C LEU A 2 17.23 9.62 8.22
N PHE A 3 16.41 10.65 8.30
CA PHE A 3 16.68 11.91 8.98
C PHE A 3 15.76 12.20 10.18
N MET A 4 14.88 11.26 10.54
CA MET A 4 14.08 11.37 11.75
C MET A 4 14.92 10.90 12.94
N ASN A 5 14.89 11.66 14.03
CA ASN A 5 15.50 11.28 15.30
C ASN A 5 15.08 9.87 15.68
N GLU A 6 15.93 9.17 16.43
CA GLU A 6 15.84 7.74 16.84
C GLU A 6 14.50 7.31 17.50
N ASN A 7 13.43 8.04 17.33
CA ASN A 7 12.18 7.84 18.05
C ASN A 7 11.18 7.01 17.25
N ASP A 8 10.80 5.93 17.82
CA ASP A 8 9.49 5.23 17.86
C ASP A 8 9.00 4.46 16.62
N GLU A 9 9.49 4.69 15.39
CA GLU A 9 8.93 3.98 14.22
C GLU A 9 9.84 2.87 13.62
N VAL A 10 11.05 2.69 14.12
CA VAL A 10 12.00 1.67 13.64
C VAL A 10 12.35 0.70 14.76
N THR A 11 11.73 -0.46 14.71
CA THR A 11 12.06 -1.53 15.66
C THR A 11 13.34 -2.22 15.21
N LYS A 12 14.33 -2.26 16.10
CA LYS A 12 15.57 -3.06 15.94
C LYS A 12 15.34 -4.51 16.41
N ASP A 13 14.40 -4.70 17.33
CA ASP A 13 13.97 -5.99 17.85
C ASP A 13 12.50 -6.25 17.52
N ILE A 14 12.25 -7.33 16.80
CA ILE A 14 10.90 -7.74 16.41
C ILE A 14 10.20 -8.59 17.46
N SER A 15 10.89 -8.96 18.55
CA SER A 15 10.37 -9.91 19.55
C SER A 15 9.07 -9.45 20.19
N GLU A 16 8.96 -8.17 20.56
CA GLU A 16 7.74 -7.61 21.13
C GLU A 16 6.60 -7.58 20.10
N GLY A 17 6.89 -7.24 18.83
CA GLY A 17 5.92 -7.29 17.74
C GLY A 17 5.40 -8.70 17.50
N LEU A 18 6.27 -9.70 17.49
CA LEU A 18 5.88 -11.12 17.36
C LEU A 18 5.04 -11.60 18.54
N LYS A 19 5.41 -11.20 19.76
CA LYS A 19 4.64 -11.50 20.98
C LYS A 19 3.24 -10.89 20.93
N TYR A 20 3.15 -9.63 20.51
CA TYR A 20 1.88 -8.94 20.32
C TYR A 20 1.00 -9.66 19.28
N ILE A 21 1.55 -9.94 18.10
CA ILE A 21 0.84 -10.66 17.04
C ILE A 21 0.37 -12.04 17.55
N LYS A 22 1.22 -12.79 18.24
CA LYS A 22 0.90 -14.12 18.77
C LYS A 22 -0.27 -14.11 19.77
N ASN A 23 -0.37 -13.04 20.57
CA ASN A 23 -1.39 -12.87 21.59
C ASN A 23 -2.70 -12.25 21.06
N THR A 24 -2.69 -11.66 19.85
CA THR A 24 -3.83 -10.97 19.23
C THR A 24 -4.32 -11.78 18.03
N LYS A 25 -5.26 -12.70 18.26
CA LYS A 25 -5.72 -13.70 17.26
C LYS A 25 -6.41 -13.07 16.04
N GLU A 26 -6.92 -11.87 16.18
CA GLU A 26 -7.55 -11.08 15.13
C GLU A 26 -6.55 -10.66 14.05
N ILE A 27 -5.25 -10.63 14.36
CA ILE A 27 -4.18 -10.28 13.42
C ILE A 27 -3.87 -11.48 12.52
N ASN A 28 -4.56 -11.59 11.41
CA ASN A 28 -4.33 -12.63 10.40
C ASN A 28 -3.46 -12.18 9.22
N ASN A 29 -3.08 -10.91 9.17
CA ASN A 29 -2.37 -10.27 8.05
C ASN A 29 -1.30 -9.31 8.57
N VAL A 30 -0.04 -9.60 8.31
CA VAL A 30 1.12 -8.83 8.80
C VAL A 30 1.85 -8.17 7.63
N LEU A 31 2.19 -6.90 7.76
CA LEU A 31 2.98 -6.16 6.79
C LEU A 31 4.39 -5.91 7.32
N LEU A 32 5.38 -6.47 6.64
CA LEU A 32 6.78 -6.09 6.79
C LEU A 32 7.05 -4.84 5.95
N THR A 33 7.43 -3.77 6.62
CA THR A 33 7.72 -2.43 6.03
C THR A 33 8.68 -1.66 6.95
N GLY A 34 8.96 -0.41 6.61
CA GLY A 34 9.92 0.38 7.37
C GLY A 34 11.13 0.61 6.52
N GLY A 35 12.36 0.55 6.65
CA GLY A 35 13.31 0.40 5.51
C GLY A 35 12.77 -0.64 4.50
N ASP A 36 13.45 -0.90 3.44
CA ASP A 36 12.97 -1.93 2.51
C ASP A 36 13.36 -3.32 3.04
N PRO A 37 12.40 -4.21 3.40
CA PRO A 37 12.72 -5.52 3.96
C PRO A 37 13.51 -6.43 3.01
N MET A 38 13.38 -6.27 1.70
CA MET A 38 14.09 -7.09 0.73
C MET A 38 15.56 -6.66 0.50
N ILE A 39 15.99 -5.55 1.09
CA ILE A 39 17.43 -5.20 1.18
C ILE A 39 18.16 -6.13 2.16
N LEU A 40 17.46 -6.66 3.15
CA LEU A 40 18.05 -7.64 4.06
C LEU A 40 18.53 -8.88 3.29
N SER A 41 19.66 -9.44 3.71
CA SER A 41 20.06 -10.75 3.19
C SER A 41 18.98 -11.79 3.51
N THR A 42 18.90 -12.84 2.69
CA THR A 42 17.93 -13.91 2.90
C THR A 42 18.11 -14.57 4.26
N SER A 43 19.35 -14.72 4.75
CA SER A 43 19.66 -15.24 6.08
C SER A 43 19.10 -14.38 7.24
N LYS A 44 18.85 -13.09 7.02
CA LYS A 44 18.21 -12.19 8.00
C LYS A 44 16.70 -12.11 7.83
N LEU A 45 16.19 -12.21 6.61
CA LEU A 45 14.76 -12.13 6.32
C LEU A 45 14.03 -13.44 6.64
N GLU A 46 14.64 -14.60 6.34
CA GLU A 46 14.01 -15.91 6.54
C GLU A 46 13.60 -16.18 8.00
N PRO A 47 14.43 -15.90 9.02
CA PRO A 47 14.02 -16.09 10.42
C PRO A 47 12.77 -15.29 10.81
N ILE A 48 12.61 -14.08 10.27
CA ILE A 48 11.42 -13.26 10.52
C ILE A 48 10.17 -13.92 9.92
N ILE A 49 10.26 -14.33 8.66
CA ILE A 49 9.16 -14.98 7.96
C ILE A 49 8.81 -16.31 8.63
N LYS A 50 9.82 -17.11 9.03
CA LYS A 50 9.63 -18.36 9.73
C LYS A 50 8.83 -18.18 11.03
N GLN A 51 9.25 -17.26 11.89
CA GLN A 51 8.57 -16.97 13.16
C GLN A 51 7.11 -16.51 12.95
N LEU A 52 6.84 -15.69 11.93
CA LEU A 52 5.47 -15.31 11.57
C LEU A 52 4.65 -16.50 11.07
N ARG A 53 5.26 -17.47 10.37
CA ARG A 53 4.58 -18.69 9.90
C ARG A 53 4.28 -19.68 11.00
N GLU A 54 5.03 -19.66 12.10
CA GLU A 54 4.78 -20.47 13.29
C GLU A 54 3.54 -19.97 14.07
N ILE A 55 3.07 -18.75 13.82
CA ILE A 55 1.82 -18.22 14.37
C ILE A 55 0.66 -18.71 13.49
N GLU A 56 -0.20 -19.57 14.06
CA GLU A 56 -1.25 -20.28 13.31
C GLU A 56 -2.23 -19.35 12.61
N HIS A 57 -2.70 -18.31 13.29
CA HIS A 57 -3.70 -17.37 12.77
C HIS A 57 -3.15 -16.38 11.75
N VAL A 58 -1.82 -16.26 11.59
CA VAL A 58 -1.22 -15.41 10.54
C VAL A 58 -1.33 -16.12 9.19
N ARG A 59 -2.29 -15.71 8.38
CA ARG A 59 -2.56 -16.26 7.04
C ARG A 59 -1.76 -15.55 5.95
N ILE A 60 -1.66 -14.23 6.04
CA ILE A 60 -1.01 -13.38 5.03
C ILE A 60 0.21 -12.68 5.61
N ILE A 61 1.33 -12.79 4.94
CA ILE A 61 2.49 -11.93 5.15
C ILE A 61 2.62 -11.04 3.90
N ARG A 62 2.68 -9.74 4.09
CA ARG A 62 2.95 -8.76 3.03
C ARG A 62 4.33 -8.17 3.21
N ILE A 63 5.06 -8.00 2.13
CA ILE A 63 6.39 -7.38 2.10
C ILE A 63 6.30 -6.16 1.19
N GLY A 64 6.42 -4.96 1.76
CA GLY A 64 6.48 -3.72 0.98
C GLY A 64 7.90 -3.47 0.51
N THR A 65 8.14 -3.41 -0.79
CA THR A 65 9.49 -3.30 -1.34
C THR A 65 9.56 -2.54 -2.66
N LYS A 66 10.63 -1.79 -2.85
CA LYS A 66 11.00 -1.19 -4.13
C LYS A 66 12.13 -1.97 -4.84
N VAL A 67 12.67 -3.01 -4.22
CA VAL A 67 13.77 -3.82 -4.78
C VAL A 67 13.54 -4.29 -6.21
N PRO A 68 12.34 -4.79 -6.61
CA PRO A 68 12.12 -5.19 -8.00
C PRO A 68 12.35 -4.07 -9.02
N ALA A 69 12.12 -2.80 -8.62
CA ALA A 69 12.29 -1.65 -9.50
C ALA A 69 13.74 -1.16 -9.58
N PHE A 70 14.46 -1.09 -8.43
CA PHE A 70 15.78 -0.45 -8.40
C PHE A 70 16.96 -1.43 -8.35
N ASN A 71 16.73 -2.66 -7.89
CA ASN A 71 17.77 -3.70 -7.82
C ASN A 71 17.18 -5.10 -8.07
N PRO A 72 16.67 -5.40 -9.27
CA PRO A 72 16.11 -6.72 -9.59
C PRO A 72 17.13 -7.85 -9.43
N PHE A 73 18.41 -7.56 -9.54
CA PHE A 73 19.48 -8.54 -9.35
C PHE A 73 19.56 -9.12 -7.94
N ARG A 74 19.05 -8.39 -6.92
CA ARG A 74 18.84 -8.93 -5.56
C ARG A 74 17.91 -10.16 -5.57
N ILE A 75 17.00 -10.22 -6.54
CA ILE A 75 16.09 -11.35 -6.71
C ILE A 75 16.73 -12.40 -7.64
N LEU A 76 17.24 -11.96 -8.78
CA LEU A 76 17.74 -12.86 -9.83
C LEU A 76 19.02 -13.62 -9.43
N ASN A 77 19.88 -12.99 -8.61
CA ASN A 77 21.17 -13.53 -8.20
C ASN A 77 21.14 -14.19 -6.83
N ASP A 78 19.97 -14.34 -6.17
CA ASP A 78 19.86 -15.02 -4.89
C ASP A 78 18.82 -16.17 -4.94
N PRO A 79 19.23 -17.36 -5.39
CA PRO A 79 18.36 -18.53 -5.39
C PRO A 79 17.76 -18.85 -4.02
N SER A 80 18.49 -18.59 -2.91
CA SER A 80 18.01 -18.85 -1.56
C SER A 80 16.79 -17.98 -1.19
N LEU A 81 16.69 -16.78 -1.75
CA LEU A 81 15.52 -15.93 -1.58
C LEU A 81 14.28 -16.57 -2.23
N LEU A 82 14.41 -17.08 -3.43
CA LEU A 82 13.30 -17.74 -4.14
C LEU A 82 12.92 -19.07 -3.46
N GLU A 83 13.88 -19.82 -2.96
CA GLU A 83 13.63 -21.03 -2.16
C GLU A 83 12.88 -20.72 -0.87
N MET A 84 13.28 -19.67 -0.17
CA MET A 84 12.57 -19.18 1.01
C MET A 84 11.11 -18.85 0.67
N PHE A 85 10.85 -18.14 -0.44
CA PHE A 85 9.47 -17.85 -0.84
C PHE A 85 8.68 -19.12 -1.17
N ARG A 86 9.24 -20.08 -1.91
CA ARG A 86 8.58 -21.38 -2.19
C ARG A 86 8.23 -22.13 -0.92
N LYS A 87 9.11 -22.08 0.07
CA LYS A 87 8.91 -22.76 1.37
C LYS A 87 7.79 -22.14 2.19
N TYR A 88 7.69 -20.82 2.22
CA TYR A 88 6.80 -20.10 3.15
C TYR A 88 5.55 -19.51 2.51
N SER A 89 5.43 -19.47 1.18
CA SER A 89 4.23 -19.05 0.46
C SER A 89 3.46 -20.28 -0.02
N THR A 90 2.52 -20.74 0.80
CA THR A 90 1.73 -21.94 0.52
C THR A 90 0.34 -21.60 -0.06
N ASN A 91 -0.43 -22.62 -0.44
CA ASN A 91 -1.79 -22.43 -0.94
C ASN A 91 -2.73 -21.83 0.12
N GLU A 92 -2.50 -22.10 1.39
CA GLU A 92 -3.35 -21.62 2.49
C GLU A 92 -2.80 -20.38 3.19
N LYS A 93 -1.49 -20.15 3.09
CA LYS A 93 -0.79 -19.05 3.77
C LYS A 93 0.10 -18.31 2.77
N LYS A 94 -0.46 -17.35 2.05
CA LYS A 94 0.23 -16.62 0.99
C LYS A 94 1.19 -15.56 1.52
N ILE A 95 2.31 -15.38 0.79
CA ILE A 95 3.14 -14.17 0.86
C ILE A 95 2.75 -13.26 -0.29
N TYR A 96 2.52 -12.00 0.02
CA TYR A 96 2.30 -10.94 -0.95
C TYR A 96 3.50 -10.02 -0.98
N VAL A 97 4.02 -9.73 -2.16
CA VAL A 97 4.96 -8.64 -2.36
C VAL A 97 4.20 -7.44 -2.90
N MET A 98 4.21 -6.37 -2.11
CA MET A 98 3.66 -5.06 -2.45
C MET A 98 4.76 -4.32 -3.21
N ALA A 99 4.87 -4.57 -4.51
CA ALA A 99 5.88 -3.98 -5.36
C ALA A 99 5.63 -2.46 -5.51
N HIS A 100 6.71 -1.70 -5.54
CA HIS A 100 6.66 -0.25 -5.58
C HIS A 100 7.27 0.26 -6.88
N PHE A 101 6.44 0.42 -7.90
CA PHE A 101 6.78 1.03 -9.18
C PHE A 101 6.08 2.37 -9.32
N ASN A 102 6.80 3.41 -9.69
CA ASN A 102 6.28 4.77 -9.81
C ASN A 102 6.16 5.22 -11.27
N HIS A 103 6.95 4.62 -12.17
CA HIS A 103 7.04 5.05 -13.56
C HIS A 103 7.22 3.84 -14.50
N PRO A 104 6.64 3.86 -15.72
CA PRO A 104 6.79 2.76 -16.70
C PRO A 104 8.24 2.41 -17.03
N ARG A 105 9.15 3.38 -16.95
CA ARG A 105 10.60 3.16 -17.21
C ARG A 105 11.29 2.26 -16.18
N GLU A 106 10.70 2.09 -14.98
CA GLU A 106 11.22 1.16 -13.98
C GLU A 106 10.95 -0.31 -14.34
N LEU A 107 10.03 -0.56 -15.30
CA LEU A 107 9.73 -1.91 -15.81
C LEU A 107 10.76 -2.32 -16.87
N THR A 108 12.00 -2.43 -16.45
CA THR A 108 13.09 -2.95 -17.29
C THR A 108 12.92 -4.46 -17.54
N PRO A 109 13.57 -5.06 -18.57
CA PRO A 109 13.55 -6.51 -18.76
C PRO A 109 13.94 -7.28 -17.50
N GLN A 110 14.98 -6.84 -16.78
CA GLN A 110 15.44 -7.46 -15.52
C GLN A 110 14.42 -7.32 -14.39
N ALA A 111 13.74 -6.16 -14.29
CA ALA A 111 12.67 -5.97 -13.31
C ALA A 111 11.51 -6.94 -13.58
N ILE A 112 11.10 -7.10 -14.82
CA ILE A 112 10.05 -8.03 -15.24
C ILE A 112 10.46 -9.48 -14.96
N GLU A 113 11.70 -9.86 -15.27
CA GLU A 113 12.25 -11.18 -14.98
C GLU A 113 12.23 -11.47 -13.47
N GLY A 114 12.66 -10.51 -12.64
CA GLY A 114 12.61 -10.63 -11.17
C GLY A 114 11.19 -10.77 -10.64
N LEU A 115 10.21 -10.04 -11.19
CA LEU A 115 8.79 -10.19 -10.84
C LEU A 115 8.26 -11.56 -11.21
N ASN A 116 8.59 -12.08 -12.40
CA ASN A 116 8.22 -13.43 -12.83
C ASN A 116 8.82 -14.49 -11.90
N ALA A 117 10.12 -14.37 -11.56
CA ALA A 117 10.78 -15.28 -10.62
C ALA A 117 10.10 -15.33 -9.23
N LEU A 118 9.62 -14.19 -8.73
CA LEU A 118 8.84 -14.14 -7.50
C LEU A 118 7.48 -14.83 -7.64
N MET A 119 6.78 -14.67 -8.75
CA MET A 119 5.52 -15.36 -9.02
C MET A 119 5.73 -16.87 -9.14
N ASP A 120 6.77 -17.31 -9.83
CA ASP A 120 7.16 -18.72 -9.96
C ASP A 120 7.56 -19.33 -8.60
N ALA A 121 8.02 -18.50 -7.67
CA ALA A 121 8.25 -18.90 -6.29
C ALA A 121 6.97 -18.92 -5.41
N GLY A 122 5.79 -18.75 -6.00
CA GLY A 122 4.50 -18.81 -5.31
C GLY A 122 4.06 -17.54 -4.60
N VAL A 123 4.74 -16.41 -4.84
CA VAL A 123 4.40 -15.09 -4.29
C VAL A 123 3.26 -14.48 -5.09
N SER A 124 2.32 -13.83 -4.41
CA SER A 124 1.31 -12.97 -5.05
C SER A 124 1.83 -11.55 -5.11
N LEU A 125 1.71 -10.92 -6.29
CA LEU A 125 2.20 -9.56 -6.52
C LEU A 125 1.06 -8.57 -6.70
N VAL A 126 1.22 -7.39 -6.13
CA VAL A 126 0.41 -6.20 -6.43
C VAL A 126 1.31 -4.97 -6.40
N ASN A 127 0.95 -3.93 -7.13
CA ASN A 127 1.70 -2.68 -7.13
C ASN A 127 1.06 -1.61 -6.26
N GLN A 128 1.87 -0.87 -5.54
CA GLN A 128 1.50 0.38 -4.88
C GLN A 128 2.40 1.51 -5.38
N THR A 129 1.79 2.67 -5.64
CA THR A 129 2.46 3.81 -6.28
C THR A 129 2.17 5.06 -5.47
N PRO A 130 3.15 5.78 -4.91
CA PRO A 130 2.92 7.16 -4.51
C PRO A 130 2.78 8.05 -5.75
N MET A 131 1.86 8.99 -5.71
CA MET A 131 1.74 10.02 -6.72
C MET A 131 2.75 11.13 -6.39
N VAL A 132 3.71 11.34 -7.28
CA VAL A 132 4.87 12.20 -7.06
C VAL A 132 4.95 13.24 -8.16
N LYS A 133 4.91 14.52 -7.79
CA LYS A 133 5.04 15.65 -8.71
C LYS A 133 6.33 15.56 -9.50
N GLY A 134 6.24 15.74 -10.82
CA GLY A 134 7.36 15.66 -11.75
C GLY A 134 7.81 14.23 -12.08
N VAL A 135 7.13 13.20 -11.59
CA VAL A 135 7.44 11.80 -11.88
C VAL A 135 6.28 11.07 -12.56
N ASN A 136 5.11 11.07 -11.94
CA ASN A 136 3.92 10.37 -12.41
C ASN A 136 2.62 11.17 -12.22
N ASP A 137 2.72 12.47 -12.14
CA ASP A 137 1.62 13.43 -12.12
C ASP A 137 1.05 13.73 -13.52
N ASP A 138 1.21 12.80 -14.43
CA ASP A 138 0.68 12.80 -15.79
C ASP A 138 -0.26 11.59 -15.99
N PRO A 139 -1.50 11.80 -16.49
CA PRO A 139 -2.44 10.72 -16.71
C PRO A 139 -1.95 9.63 -17.68
N ASP A 140 -1.17 9.99 -18.70
CA ASP A 140 -0.67 9.03 -19.69
C ASP A 140 0.43 8.15 -19.09
N VAL A 141 1.31 8.74 -18.27
CA VAL A 141 2.34 8.00 -17.51
C VAL A 141 1.71 6.99 -16.54
N LEU A 142 0.70 7.41 -15.79
CA LEU A 142 0.00 6.49 -14.87
C LEU A 142 -0.77 5.40 -15.62
N ALA A 143 -1.45 5.73 -16.71
CA ALA A 143 -2.19 4.76 -17.51
C ALA A 143 -1.26 3.72 -18.13
N GLU A 144 -0.11 4.15 -18.66
CA GLU A 144 0.93 3.25 -19.18
C GLU A 144 1.45 2.33 -18.08
N LEU A 145 1.78 2.88 -16.90
CA LEU A 145 2.25 2.10 -15.75
C LEU A 145 1.23 1.04 -15.34
N PHE A 146 -0.03 1.42 -15.16
CA PHE A 146 -1.10 0.51 -14.74
C PHE A 146 -1.34 -0.60 -15.74
N SER A 147 -1.33 -0.25 -17.03
CA SER A 147 -1.53 -1.23 -18.11
C SER A 147 -0.37 -2.22 -18.18
N LYS A 148 0.88 -1.74 -18.21
CA LYS A 148 2.07 -2.59 -18.27
C LYS A 148 2.17 -3.53 -17.06
N LEU A 149 1.92 -3.02 -15.85
CA LEU A 149 1.90 -3.83 -14.63
C LEU A 149 0.83 -4.92 -14.69
N SER A 150 -0.37 -4.58 -15.18
CA SER A 150 -1.46 -5.55 -15.31
C SER A 150 -1.16 -6.63 -16.32
N PHE A 151 -0.47 -6.31 -17.43
CA PHE A 151 -0.07 -7.29 -18.46
C PHE A 151 0.89 -8.35 -17.92
N ILE A 152 1.74 -7.99 -16.97
CA ILE A 152 2.72 -8.91 -16.37
C ILE A 152 2.23 -9.54 -15.06
N GLY A 153 0.92 -9.44 -14.73
CA GLY A 153 0.36 -10.09 -13.55
C GLY A 153 0.60 -9.37 -12.23
N VAL A 154 0.98 -8.09 -12.25
CA VAL A 154 1.23 -7.25 -11.06
C VAL A 154 0.22 -6.08 -11.02
N PRO A 155 -1.08 -6.35 -10.80
CA PRO A 155 -2.10 -5.32 -10.95
C PRO A 155 -1.91 -4.18 -9.91
N PRO A 156 -2.25 -2.93 -10.31
CA PRO A 156 -2.24 -1.81 -9.40
C PRO A 156 -3.24 -2.03 -8.26
N TYR A 157 -2.84 -1.68 -7.02
CA TYR A 157 -3.62 -1.87 -5.81
C TYR A 157 -3.96 -0.53 -5.14
N TYR A 158 -2.94 0.26 -4.78
CA TYR A 158 -3.13 1.60 -4.25
C TYR A 158 -2.27 2.62 -4.99
N VAL A 159 -2.86 3.80 -5.20
CA VAL A 159 -2.13 5.04 -5.46
C VAL A 159 -2.21 5.89 -4.20
N PHE A 160 -1.06 6.27 -3.66
CA PHE A 160 -0.98 7.07 -2.44
C PHE A 160 -0.75 8.53 -2.77
N LEU A 161 -1.57 9.42 -2.24
CA LEU A 161 -1.19 10.83 -2.11
C LEU A 161 -0.06 10.94 -1.07
N CYS A 162 0.91 11.81 -1.34
CA CYS A 162 2.08 11.96 -0.49
C CYS A 162 1.70 12.45 0.90
N ARG A 163 2.05 11.70 1.94
CA ARG A 163 1.92 12.16 3.32
C ARG A 163 2.85 13.35 3.54
N PRO A 164 2.39 14.45 4.14
CA PRO A 164 3.25 15.55 4.52
C PRO A 164 4.35 15.07 5.47
N THR A 165 5.59 15.19 5.04
CA THR A 165 6.79 14.87 5.83
C THR A 165 7.86 15.89 5.50
N LEU A 166 8.74 16.18 6.44
CA LEU A 166 9.82 17.12 6.22
C LEU A 166 10.61 16.76 4.95
N GLY A 167 10.72 17.73 4.04
CA GLY A 167 11.51 17.60 2.81
C GLY A 167 10.79 16.95 1.62
N ASN A 168 9.49 16.64 1.71
CA ASN A 168 8.73 16.10 0.58
C ASN A 168 7.66 17.06 0.01
N GLU A 169 7.57 18.26 0.52
CA GLU A 169 6.56 19.26 0.12
C GLU A 169 6.62 19.56 -1.38
N THR A 170 7.82 19.59 -1.96
CA THR A 170 8.02 19.86 -3.39
C THR A 170 7.50 18.74 -4.30
N TYR A 171 7.30 17.55 -3.76
CA TYR A 171 6.81 16.36 -4.47
C TYR A 171 5.31 16.13 -4.26
N SER A 172 4.68 16.92 -3.41
CA SER A 172 3.26 16.82 -3.12
C SER A 172 2.41 17.38 -4.27
N ILE A 173 1.23 16.81 -4.43
CA ILE A 173 0.22 17.23 -5.40
C ILE A 173 -1.06 17.50 -4.60
N PRO A 174 -1.78 18.60 -4.84
CA PRO A 174 -3.08 18.83 -4.22
C PRO A 174 -4.03 17.63 -4.46
N ILE A 175 -4.84 17.32 -3.48
CA ILE A 175 -5.70 16.11 -3.48
C ILE A 175 -6.62 16.08 -4.70
N GLU A 176 -7.30 17.21 -4.99
CA GLU A 176 -8.22 17.31 -6.13
C GLU A 176 -7.51 17.14 -7.46
N LYS A 177 -6.33 17.74 -7.59
CA LYS A 177 -5.49 17.55 -8.78
C LYS A 177 -5.03 16.11 -8.94
N GLY A 178 -4.64 15.49 -7.84
CA GLY A 178 -4.28 14.06 -7.81
C GLY A 178 -5.45 13.17 -8.24
N TYR A 179 -6.67 13.47 -7.77
CA TYR A 179 -7.88 12.76 -8.17
C TYR A 179 -8.18 12.91 -9.66
N GLU A 180 -8.08 14.14 -10.20
CA GLU A 180 -8.26 14.35 -11.65
C GLU A 180 -7.27 13.54 -12.50
N ILE A 181 -5.99 13.58 -12.14
CA ILE A 181 -4.94 12.82 -12.83
C ILE A 181 -5.24 11.32 -12.78
N PHE A 182 -5.59 10.82 -11.59
CA PHE A 182 -5.92 9.42 -11.36
C PHE A 182 -7.10 8.95 -12.19
N GLU A 183 -8.21 9.70 -12.21
CA GLU A 183 -9.39 9.32 -12.99
C GLU A 183 -9.14 9.43 -14.50
N LYS A 184 -8.42 10.46 -14.96
CA LYS A 184 -8.00 10.57 -16.36
C LYS A 184 -7.11 9.39 -16.79
N ALA A 185 -6.24 8.88 -15.91
CA ALA A 185 -5.45 7.68 -16.17
C ALA A 185 -6.35 6.44 -16.25
N ARG A 186 -7.30 6.28 -15.32
CA ARG A 186 -8.22 5.12 -15.29
C ARG A 186 -9.12 5.05 -16.53
N ILE A 187 -9.57 6.18 -17.05
CA ILE A 187 -10.37 6.22 -18.31
C ILE A 187 -9.58 5.59 -19.47
N ARG A 188 -8.26 5.78 -19.53
CA ARG A 188 -7.38 5.23 -20.57
C ARG A 188 -7.06 3.74 -20.39
N CYS A 189 -7.34 3.19 -19.21
CA CYS A 189 -7.07 1.79 -18.89
C CYS A 189 -8.28 0.89 -19.19
N SER A 190 -8.04 -0.41 -19.25
CA SER A 190 -9.08 -1.43 -19.32
C SER A 190 -8.92 -2.49 -18.23
N GLY A 191 -10.00 -3.17 -17.89
CA GLY A 191 -10.01 -4.34 -17.03
C GLY A 191 -9.25 -4.17 -15.71
N LEU A 192 -8.26 -5.02 -15.48
CA LEU A 192 -7.51 -5.11 -14.22
C LEU A 192 -6.65 -3.87 -13.94
N ALA A 193 -6.27 -3.10 -14.95
CA ALA A 193 -5.52 -1.88 -14.78
C ALA A 193 -6.30 -0.76 -14.06
N LYS A 194 -7.64 -0.86 -13.99
CA LYS A 194 -8.54 0.10 -13.29
C LYS A 194 -8.74 -0.19 -11.81
N ARG A 195 -8.09 -1.21 -11.23
CA ARG A 195 -8.36 -1.69 -9.86
C ARG A 195 -7.86 -0.78 -8.76
N ALA A 196 -6.85 0.06 -9.04
CA ALA A 196 -6.27 0.94 -8.04
C ALA A 196 -7.33 1.83 -7.38
N ARG A 197 -7.06 2.16 -6.11
CA ARG A 197 -7.76 3.21 -5.36
C ARG A 197 -6.80 4.32 -5.02
N LEU A 198 -7.27 5.55 -5.08
CA LEU A 198 -6.50 6.72 -4.64
C LEU A 198 -6.73 6.92 -3.14
N VAL A 199 -5.67 6.84 -2.36
CA VAL A 199 -5.77 6.81 -0.89
C VAL A 199 -4.73 7.69 -0.21
N MET A 200 -5.06 8.07 1.02
CA MET A 200 -4.14 8.65 1.99
C MET A 200 -3.97 7.69 3.17
N SER A 201 -2.74 7.56 3.68
CA SER A 201 -2.46 6.87 4.94
C SER A 201 -2.40 7.91 6.05
N HIS A 202 -3.57 8.25 6.56
CA HIS A 202 -3.78 9.21 7.63
C HIS A 202 -3.65 8.54 9.01
N GLU A 203 -3.46 9.31 10.07
CA GLU A 203 -3.40 8.77 11.44
C GLU A 203 -4.74 8.14 11.87
N SER A 204 -5.88 8.73 11.45
CA SER A 204 -7.21 8.19 11.68
C SER A 204 -7.54 6.96 10.83
N GLY A 205 -6.67 6.59 9.87
CA GLY A 205 -6.88 5.40 9.05
C GLY A 205 -6.48 5.56 7.59
N LYS A 206 -6.97 4.67 6.76
CA LYS A 206 -6.81 4.74 5.30
C LYS A 206 -8.03 5.39 4.68
N ILE A 207 -7.85 6.57 4.12
CA ILE A 207 -8.90 7.39 3.53
C ILE A 207 -8.80 7.31 2.00
N GLU A 208 -9.87 6.93 1.35
CA GLU A 208 -10.00 6.86 -0.11
C GLU A 208 -10.69 8.12 -0.61
N VAL A 209 -10.17 8.72 -1.69
CA VAL A 209 -10.87 9.74 -2.46
C VAL A 209 -11.80 9.03 -3.43
N VAL A 210 -13.11 9.11 -3.20
CA VAL A 210 -14.09 8.31 -3.95
C VAL A 210 -14.80 9.06 -5.06
N GLY A 211 -14.82 10.37 -5.02
CA GLY A 211 -15.50 11.17 -6.01
C GLY A 211 -15.31 12.67 -5.84
N MET A 212 -15.66 13.41 -6.87
CA MET A 212 -15.69 14.87 -6.88
C MET A 212 -16.79 15.34 -7.80
N THR A 213 -17.55 16.36 -7.38
CA THR A 213 -18.51 17.11 -8.18
C THR A 213 -17.97 18.50 -8.47
N GLU A 214 -18.81 19.39 -8.98
CA GLU A 214 -18.45 20.80 -9.20
C GLU A 214 -18.09 21.51 -7.89
N ASP A 215 -18.84 21.23 -6.81
CA ASP A 215 -18.75 21.95 -5.53
C ASP A 215 -18.18 21.11 -4.39
N GLN A 216 -18.16 19.77 -4.52
CA GLN A 216 -17.86 18.86 -3.42
C GLN A 216 -16.83 17.81 -3.79
N ILE A 217 -16.11 17.35 -2.76
CA ILE A 217 -15.23 16.18 -2.80
C ILE A 217 -15.66 15.18 -1.76
N PHE A 218 -15.54 13.88 -2.09
CA PHE A 218 -16.02 12.77 -1.27
C PHE A 218 -14.89 11.85 -0.86
N PHE A 219 -14.91 11.50 0.42
CA PHE A 219 -13.96 10.58 1.01
C PHE A 219 -14.67 9.41 1.67
N LYS A 220 -13.96 8.30 1.82
CA LYS A 220 -14.44 7.14 2.55
C LYS A 220 -13.30 6.51 3.34
N TYR A 221 -13.57 6.11 4.57
CA TYR A 221 -12.64 5.26 5.30
C TYR A 221 -12.63 3.86 4.69
N ALA A 222 -11.55 3.52 3.98
CA ALA A 222 -11.30 2.14 3.53
C ALA A 222 -10.88 1.24 4.72
N ARG A 223 -10.31 1.84 5.75
CA ARG A 223 -10.01 1.28 7.06
C ARG A 223 -9.82 2.43 8.04
N ALA A 224 -10.52 2.44 9.13
CA ALA A 224 -10.36 3.42 10.18
C ALA A 224 -9.49 2.89 11.33
N ALA A 225 -8.93 3.80 12.12
CA ALA A 225 -8.26 3.47 13.38
C ALA A 225 -9.28 3.04 14.45
N ASN A 226 -10.45 3.70 14.46
CA ASN A 226 -11.59 3.34 15.32
C ASN A 226 -12.58 2.51 14.50
N GLU A 227 -13.09 1.43 15.06
CA GLU A 227 -14.01 0.52 14.37
C GLU A 227 -15.29 1.21 13.92
N GLU A 228 -15.82 2.15 14.72
CA GLU A 228 -17.03 2.92 14.44
C GLU A 228 -16.92 3.79 13.17
N ASP A 229 -15.71 4.17 12.79
CA ASP A 229 -15.45 4.97 11.60
C ASP A 229 -15.23 4.12 10.34
N ASN A 230 -15.22 2.79 10.46
CA ASN A 230 -15.06 1.94 9.27
C ASN A 230 -16.20 2.17 8.27
N ALA A 231 -15.83 2.32 6.99
CA ALA A 231 -16.73 2.61 5.89
C ALA A 231 -17.48 3.96 5.99
N ARG A 232 -17.13 4.83 6.95
CA ARG A 232 -17.69 6.18 7.06
C ARG A 232 -17.44 6.96 5.77
N PHE A 233 -18.49 7.57 5.25
CA PHE A 233 -18.47 8.39 4.05
C PHE A 233 -18.58 9.85 4.45
N LEU A 234 -17.79 10.73 3.81
CA LEU A 234 -17.68 12.13 4.15
C LEU A 234 -17.75 12.99 2.89
N ALA A 235 -18.51 14.05 2.93
CA ALA A 235 -18.56 15.09 1.91
C ALA A 235 -18.02 16.41 2.45
N PHE A 236 -17.19 17.07 1.67
CA PHE A 236 -16.64 18.40 1.97
C PHE A 236 -16.81 19.33 0.78
N TYR A 237 -16.85 20.64 1.03
CA TYR A 237 -16.64 21.59 -0.04
C TYR A 237 -15.23 21.43 -0.62
N ARG A 238 -15.11 21.69 -1.92
CA ARG A 238 -13.82 21.63 -2.61
C ARG A 238 -12.83 22.62 -2.00
N ASN A 239 -11.58 22.18 -1.95
CA ASN A 239 -10.43 22.99 -1.57
C ASN A 239 -9.26 22.66 -2.50
N PRO A 240 -9.08 23.41 -3.62
CA PRO A 240 -8.04 23.12 -4.62
C PRO A 240 -6.61 23.14 -4.09
N ASP A 241 -6.37 23.82 -2.96
CA ASP A 241 -5.06 23.95 -2.34
C ASP A 241 -4.79 22.85 -1.30
N ALA A 242 -5.82 22.05 -0.95
CA ALA A 242 -5.67 20.96 0.03
C ALA A 242 -4.65 19.94 -0.44
N ALA A 243 -3.60 19.75 0.35
CA ALA A 243 -2.55 18.76 0.13
C ALA A 243 -2.72 17.50 0.98
N TRP A 244 -3.45 17.60 2.09
CA TRP A 244 -3.72 16.52 3.02
C TRP A 244 -5.14 16.55 3.57
N PHE A 245 -5.61 15.42 4.13
CA PHE A 245 -6.99 15.31 4.62
C PHE A 245 -7.34 16.35 5.69
N ASP A 246 -6.40 16.73 6.54
CA ASP A 246 -6.59 17.72 7.61
C ASP A 246 -6.85 19.15 7.09
N ASP A 247 -6.65 19.41 5.81
CA ASP A 247 -6.97 20.69 5.20
C ASP A 247 -8.48 20.87 4.98
N TYR A 248 -9.26 19.77 5.09
CA TYR A 248 -10.72 19.78 5.11
C TYR A 248 -11.22 19.80 6.56
N LYS A 249 -11.87 20.87 6.97
CA LYS A 249 -12.19 21.12 8.42
C LYS A 249 -13.53 20.57 8.84
N GLU A 250 -14.60 20.89 8.12
CA GLU A 250 -15.95 20.56 8.49
C GLU A 250 -16.62 19.77 7.36
N ALA A 251 -17.08 18.56 7.66
CA ALA A 251 -17.85 17.79 6.72
C ALA A 251 -19.24 18.44 6.52
N ILE A 252 -19.66 18.59 5.26
CA ILE A 252 -20.99 19.06 4.92
C ILE A 252 -22.02 17.98 5.24
N GLU A 253 -21.64 16.73 4.95
CA GLU A 253 -22.48 15.56 5.12
C GLU A 253 -21.62 14.38 5.52
N GLU A 254 -22.16 13.56 6.41
CA GLU A 254 -21.52 12.34 6.89
C GLU A 254 -22.52 11.19 6.90
N PHE A 255 -22.08 10.02 6.46
CA PHE A 255 -22.85 8.80 6.57
C PHE A 255 -21.99 7.71 7.19
N SER A 256 -22.50 7.11 8.28
CA SER A 256 -21.92 5.94 8.93
C SER A 256 -22.88 4.76 8.84
N LEU A 257 -22.34 3.59 8.51
CA LEU A 257 -23.08 2.32 8.53
C LEU A 257 -23.34 1.84 9.96
N PHE A 258 -22.50 2.26 10.91
CA PHE A 258 -22.58 1.88 12.32
C PHE A 258 -23.23 3.01 13.10
N THR A 259 -24.49 2.84 13.48
CA THR A 259 -25.13 3.73 14.47
C THR A 259 -24.66 3.33 15.87
N LYS A 260 -24.55 4.30 16.79
CA LYS A 260 -24.05 4.08 18.18
C LYS A 260 -24.74 2.93 18.96
N ASN A 261 -25.83 2.36 18.43
CA ASN A 261 -26.59 1.28 19.06
C ASN A 261 -26.23 -0.13 18.54
N GLU A 262 -25.42 -0.25 17.48
CA GLU A 262 -25.08 -1.57 16.88
C GLU A 262 -23.73 -2.13 17.37
N THR A 263 -22.94 -1.34 18.08
CA THR A 263 -21.62 -1.74 18.61
C THR A 263 -21.68 -2.80 19.73
N ASN A 264 -22.88 -3.21 20.19
CA ASN A 264 -23.05 -4.18 21.28
C ASN A 264 -23.36 -5.63 20.81
N VAL A 265 -23.24 -5.97 19.53
CA VAL A 265 -23.69 -7.30 19.03
C VAL A 265 -22.57 -8.18 18.49
N VAL A 266 -21.31 -7.77 18.54
CA VAL A 266 -20.21 -8.63 18.07
C VAL A 266 -19.25 -8.99 19.20
N THR A 267 -19.81 -9.46 20.33
CA THR A 267 -19.08 -10.24 21.33
C THR A 267 -19.91 -11.45 21.73
N SER A 268 -19.81 -12.49 20.94
CA SER A 268 -20.10 -13.87 21.36
C SER A 268 -19.31 -14.85 20.50
#